data_a80dda13279de38277e9c02b8ba22b74
#
_entry.id   a80dda13279de38277e9c02b8ba22b74
#
_cell.length_a   1.000
_cell.length_b   1.000
_cell.length_c   1.000
_cell.angle_alpha   90.00
_cell.angle_beta   90.00
_cell.angle_gamma   90.00
#
_symmetry.space_group_name_H-M   'P 1'
#
loop_
_entity.id
_entity.type
_entity.pdbx_description
1 polymer ?
#
loop_
_entity_poly.entity_id
_entity_poly.type
_entity_poly.pdbx_seq_one_letter_code
_entity_poly.pdbx_strand_id
1 'polypeptide(L)'
;MAGALLLVTVVGCSPPDATPIVTSSSRPGAAAPAAVGPADWPTYHHDIARSGVAPQMSSVGSALGVGWRTELDGAVYGQPLVIGNQVIAVTENDTVYALSARDGQVVWSVSLGRPMPGSGLPCGDIDPLGITGTPAYDPDTGLVFVVAETADARHTLAGIDLASGAVVLRRPVPPPQGVEIAHQQRAALTVFDGWVYVAYGGLDGDCGDYVGAVVAAPTVGTGPLRSFAVPTSSEGGIWAPSGGTVDDGRLLYAVGNGESTQCCR
;
A
#
# COMPACT_ATOMS: atom_id res chain seq x y z
N MET A 1 41.61 -58.32 34.80
CA MET A 1 42.03 -57.24 33.89
C MET A 1 41.09 -56.07 34.08
N ALA A 2 41.55 -55.06 34.79
CA ALA A 2 40.75 -53.88 35.15
C ALA A 2 40.99 -52.79 34.08
N GLY A 3 39.96 -52.37 33.40
CA GLY A 3 39.98 -51.25 32.46
C GLY A 3 39.63 -49.96 33.18
N ALA A 4 40.59 -49.02 33.20
CA ALA A 4 40.39 -47.69 33.80
C ALA A 4 39.59 -46.81 32.83
N LEU A 5 38.51 -46.22 33.31
CA LEU A 5 37.69 -45.21 32.59
C LEU A 5 38.28 -43.83 32.93
N LEU A 6 38.84 -43.15 31.94
CA LEU A 6 39.37 -41.79 32.06
C LEU A 6 38.19 -40.81 31.84
N LEU A 7 37.80 -40.05 32.87
CA LEU A 7 36.81 -39.00 32.81
C LEU A 7 37.57 -37.69 32.49
N VAL A 8 37.34 -37.13 31.30
CA VAL A 8 37.82 -35.79 30.92
C VAL A 8 36.74 -34.77 31.20
N THR A 9 36.93 -33.95 32.23
CA THR A 9 36.06 -32.78 32.49
C THR A 9 36.55 -31.59 31.66
N VAL A 10 35.74 -31.16 30.67
CA VAL A 10 35.99 -29.91 29.97
C VAL A 10 35.34 -28.77 30.74
N VAL A 11 36.17 -27.90 31.33
CA VAL A 11 35.70 -26.64 31.92
C VAL A 11 35.48 -25.64 30.79
N GLY A 12 34.23 -25.40 30.43
CA GLY A 12 33.85 -24.37 29.49
C GLY A 12 33.89 -22.98 30.16
N CYS A 13 34.79 -22.10 29.70
CA CYS A 13 34.68 -20.67 30.00
C CYS A 13 33.50 -20.08 29.22
N SER A 14 32.49 -19.62 29.92
CA SER A 14 31.44 -18.77 29.33
C SER A 14 32.01 -17.35 29.10
N PRO A 15 31.83 -16.75 27.92
CA PRO A 15 32.14 -15.34 27.75
C PRO A 15 31.09 -14.47 28.50
N PRO A 16 31.46 -13.27 28.97
CA PRO A 16 30.53 -12.38 29.66
C PRO A 16 29.43 -11.94 28.74
N ASP A 17 28.19 -11.89 29.27
CA ASP A 17 26.99 -11.39 28.61
C ASP A 17 27.25 -10.00 28.04
N ALA A 18 27.41 -9.93 26.72
CA ALA A 18 27.34 -8.68 26.00
C ALA A 18 25.84 -8.30 25.83
N THR A 19 25.39 -7.42 26.69
CA THR A 19 24.07 -6.72 26.48
C THR A 19 24.12 -6.03 25.13
N PRO A 20 23.19 -6.31 24.20
CA PRO A 20 23.14 -5.56 22.96
C PRO A 20 22.76 -4.12 23.29
N ILE A 21 23.69 -3.19 23.05
CA ILE A 21 23.37 -1.77 23.03
C ILE A 21 22.52 -1.54 21.78
N VAL A 22 21.20 -1.51 21.95
CA VAL A 22 20.30 -0.99 20.93
C VAL A 22 20.51 0.51 20.88
N THR A 23 21.47 0.96 20.06
CA THR A 23 21.54 2.35 19.67
C THR A 23 20.36 2.59 18.72
N SER A 24 19.27 3.13 19.26
CA SER A 24 18.26 3.77 18.43
C SER A 24 18.96 4.96 17.75
N SER A 25 19.32 4.80 16.48
CA SER A 25 19.73 5.93 15.66
C SER A 25 18.47 6.75 15.38
N SER A 26 18.21 7.72 16.24
CA SER A 26 17.26 8.79 15.95
C SER A 26 17.75 9.49 14.68
N ARG A 27 16.94 9.39 13.61
CA ARG A 27 17.15 10.11 12.34
C ARG A 27 17.17 11.60 12.70
N PRO A 28 18.27 12.34 12.44
CA PRO A 28 18.29 13.75 12.79
C PRO A 28 17.27 14.50 11.93
N GLY A 29 16.27 15.13 12.56
CA GLY A 29 15.37 16.09 11.92
C GLY A 29 14.08 15.55 11.32
N ALA A 30 13.69 14.29 11.53
CA ALA A 30 12.33 13.84 11.19
C ALA A 30 11.33 14.48 12.16
N ALA A 31 10.40 15.28 11.64
CA ALA A 31 9.23 15.69 12.42
C ALA A 31 8.50 14.44 12.93
N ALA A 32 7.93 14.51 14.13
CA ALA A 32 7.09 13.41 14.63
C ALA A 32 5.95 13.15 13.62
N PRO A 33 5.59 11.87 13.38
CA PRO A 33 4.49 11.53 12.47
C PRO A 33 3.23 12.31 12.85
N ALA A 34 2.49 12.79 11.84
CA ALA A 34 1.24 13.49 12.07
C ALA A 34 0.20 12.50 12.59
N ALA A 35 -0.28 12.72 13.82
CA ALA A 35 -1.39 11.95 14.35
C ALA A 35 -2.65 12.20 13.49
N VAL A 36 -3.45 11.16 13.25
CA VAL A 36 -4.73 11.29 12.54
C VAL A 36 -5.71 12.09 13.39
N GLY A 37 -6.14 13.23 12.87
CA GLY A 37 -7.16 14.06 13.48
C GLY A 37 -8.58 13.57 13.18
N PRO A 38 -9.59 14.02 13.92
CA PRO A 38 -10.97 13.56 13.74
C PRO A 38 -11.62 13.99 12.42
N ALA A 39 -11.04 14.93 11.69
CA ALA A 39 -11.49 15.41 10.39
C ALA A 39 -10.63 14.84 9.24
N ASP A 40 -9.60 14.06 9.54
CA ASP A 40 -8.74 13.48 8.54
C ASP A 40 -9.42 12.31 7.81
N TRP A 41 -8.92 12.04 6.61
CA TRP A 41 -9.39 10.96 5.76
C TRP A 41 -8.17 10.14 5.28
N PRO A 42 -7.56 9.32 6.17
CA PRO A 42 -6.24 8.74 5.96
C PRO A 42 -6.24 7.51 5.03
N THR A 43 -7.40 7.00 4.67
CA THR A 43 -7.58 5.83 3.81
C THR A 43 -8.93 5.88 3.10
N TYR A 44 -9.18 5.00 2.15
CA TYR A 44 -10.47 4.88 1.47
C TYR A 44 -11.60 4.74 2.50
N HIS A 45 -12.69 5.52 2.33
CA HIS A 45 -13.83 5.55 3.23
C HIS A 45 -13.48 5.79 4.71
N HIS A 46 -12.52 6.69 4.97
CA HIS A 46 -12.16 7.25 6.26
C HIS A 46 -11.37 6.32 7.19
N ASP A 47 -11.75 5.08 7.38
CA ASP A 47 -11.16 4.16 8.34
C ASP A 47 -10.93 2.74 7.77
N ILE A 48 -10.26 1.87 8.51
CA ILE A 48 -9.97 0.50 8.08
C ILE A 48 -11.21 -0.41 8.05
N ALA A 49 -12.31 -0.02 8.70
CA ALA A 49 -13.61 -0.69 8.59
C ALA A 49 -14.41 -0.19 7.37
N ARG A 50 -13.90 0.83 6.66
CA ARG A 50 -14.53 1.41 5.47
C ARG A 50 -15.91 2.01 5.76
N SER A 51 -16.07 2.62 6.93
CA SER A 51 -17.35 3.15 7.39
C SER A 51 -17.92 4.29 6.52
N GLY A 52 -17.04 5.06 5.88
CA GLY A 52 -17.44 6.24 5.09
C GLY A 52 -18.04 7.37 5.93
N VAL A 53 -17.83 7.35 7.24
CA VAL A 53 -18.42 8.30 8.18
C VAL A 53 -17.35 9.19 8.78
N ALA A 54 -17.55 10.50 8.70
CA ALA A 54 -16.75 11.49 9.41
C ALA A 54 -17.55 11.97 10.66
N PRO A 55 -17.36 11.34 11.83
CA PRO A 55 -18.25 11.53 12.99
C PRO A 55 -18.19 12.92 13.57
N GLN A 56 -17.17 13.70 13.27
CA GLN A 56 -16.95 15.06 13.79
C GLN A 56 -17.30 16.16 12.77
N MET A 57 -17.73 15.82 11.57
CA MET A 57 -18.21 16.82 10.63
C MET A 57 -19.58 17.34 11.09
N SER A 58 -19.67 18.65 11.30
CA SER A 58 -20.95 19.35 11.40
C SER A 58 -21.71 19.18 10.08
N SER A 59 -23.07 19.22 10.15
CA SER A 59 -23.90 19.13 8.96
C SER A 59 -23.44 20.11 7.87
N VAL A 60 -23.25 19.59 6.68
CA VAL A 60 -22.90 20.41 5.51
C VAL A 60 -24.08 21.34 5.22
N GLY A 61 -23.85 22.64 5.18
CA GLY A 61 -24.88 23.61 4.82
C GLY A 61 -25.42 23.38 3.41
N SER A 62 -26.60 23.91 3.12
CA SER A 62 -27.27 23.73 1.82
C SER A 62 -26.58 24.42 0.64
N ALA A 63 -25.60 25.29 0.87
CA ALA A 63 -24.85 26.00 -0.16
C ALA A 63 -23.39 25.51 -0.17
N LEU A 64 -23.13 24.56 -1.07
CA LEU A 64 -21.75 24.12 -1.40
C LEU A 64 -21.24 24.90 -2.60
N GLY A 65 -19.98 25.35 -2.55
CA GLY A 65 -19.29 25.98 -3.66
C GLY A 65 -17.90 25.35 -3.86
N VAL A 66 -17.30 25.59 -5.04
CA VAL A 66 -15.92 25.16 -5.30
C VAL A 66 -14.98 26.10 -4.54
N GLY A 67 -14.24 25.57 -3.57
CA GLY A 67 -13.26 26.33 -2.81
C GLY A 67 -12.00 26.65 -3.64
N TRP A 68 -11.50 25.66 -4.37
CA TRP A 68 -10.33 25.78 -5.25
C TRP A 68 -10.33 24.64 -6.29
N ARG A 69 -9.47 24.79 -7.29
CA ARG A 69 -9.21 23.78 -8.34
C ARG A 69 -7.72 23.78 -8.64
N THR A 70 -7.14 22.59 -8.77
CA THR A 70 -5.74 22.40 -9.16
C THR A 70 -5.68 21.39 -10.30
N GLU A 71 -4.96 21.73 -11.36
CA GLU A 71 -4.68 20.81 -12.45
C GLU A 71 -3.46 19.95 -12.07
N LEU A 72 -3.57 18.65 -12.30
CA LEU A 72 -2.51 17.67 -12.08
C LEU A 72 -2.05 17.10 -13.43
N ASP A 73 -0.95 16.35 -13.42
CA ASP A 73 -0.30 15.83 -14.63
C ASP A 73 -0.98 14.63 -15.28
N GLY A 74 -2.00 14.04 -14.64
CA GLY A 74 -2.69 12.84 -15.13
C GLY A 74 -4.06 12.64 -14.50
N ALA A 75 -4.75 11.58 -14.94
CA ALA A 75 -6.02 11.17 -14.36
C ALA A 75 -5.88 10.74 -12.90
N VAL A 76 -6.91 10.99 -12.11
CA VAL A 76 -6.99 10.62 -10.68
C VAL A 76 -8.14 9.64 -10.52
N TYR A 77 -7.84 8.37 -10.31
CA TYR A 77 -8.83 7.32 -10.02
C TYR A 77 -8.90 6.98 -8.54
N GLY A 78 -7.75 7.02 -7.86
CA GLY A 78 -7.68 6.82 -6.42
C GLY A 78 -8.43 7.91 -5.65
N GLN A 79 -9.10 7.56 -4.55
CA GLN A 79 -9.69 8.56 -3.67
C GLN A 79 -8.59 9.41 -3.04
N PRO A 80 -8.63 10.76 -3.12
CA PRO A 80 -7.70 11.60 -2.41
C PRO A 80 -7.81 11.43 -0.89
N LEU A 81 -6.68 11.48 -0.19
CA LEU A 81 -6.64 11.48 1.27
C LEU A 81 -6.59 12.91 1.80
N VAL A 82 -7.08 13.10 3.03
CA VAL A 82 -6.92 14.36 3.76
C VAL A 82 -6.24 14.07 5.09
N ILE A 83 -5.06 14.64 5.30
CA ILE A 83 -4.30 14.47 6.54
C ILE A 83 -3.84 15.86 7.01
N GLY A 84 -4.38 16.33 8.14
CA GLY A 84 -4.13 17.68 8.64
C GLY A 84 -4.55 18.75 7.62
N ASN A 85 -3.59 19.54 7.15
CA ASN A 85 -3.84 20.59 6.15
C ASN A 85 -3.39 20.18 4.72
N GLN A 86 -3.26 18.90 4.45
CA GLN A 86 -2.83 18.39 3.15
C GLN A 86 -3.87 17.47 2.52
N VAL A 87 -4.06 17.61 1.21
CA VAL A 87 -4.79 16.68 0.36
C VAL A 87 -3.76 15.91 -0.46
N ILE A 88 -3.76 14.59 -0.32
CA ILE A 88 -2.87 13.72 -1.09
C ILE A 88 -3.66 13.18 -2.28
N ALA A 89 -3.17 13.45 -3.48
CA ALA A 89 -3.71 12.94 -4.73
C ALA A 89 -2.63 12.19 -5.50
N VAL A 90 -3.04 11.15 -6.22
CA VAL A 90 -2.15 10.32 -7.04
C VAL A 90 -2.67 10.27 -8.46
N THR A 91 -1.77 10.19 -9.43
CA THR A 91 -2.14 10.21 -10.85
C THR A 91 -1.65 8.98 -11.59
N GLU A 92 -2.29 8.71 -12.73
CA GLU A 92 -1.83 7.68 -13.66
C GLU A 92 -0.48 8.00 -14.32
N ASN A 93 0.08 9.19 -14.09
CA ASN A 93 1.46 9.51 -14.47
C ASN A 93 2.50 9.15 -13.40
N ASP A 94 2.15 8.24 -12.46
CA ASP A 94 3.02 7.82 -11.34
C ASP A 94 3.50 9.00 -10.48
N THR A 95 2.68 10.06 -10.38
CA THR A 95 2.99 11.22 -9.56
C THR A 95 2.10 11.26 -8.33
N VAL A 96 2.72 11.52 -7.18
CA VAL A 96 2.04 11.77 -5.90
C VAL A 96 2.15 13.25 -5.59
N TYR A 97 1.03 13.86 -5.26
CA TYR A 97 0.92 15.28 -4.90
C TYR A 97 0.45 15.43 -3.46
N ALA A 98 1.04 16.37 -2.73
CA ALA A 98 0.42 16.97 -1.57
C ALA A 98 0.00 18.40 -1.92
N LEU A 99 -1.27 18.67 -1.72
CA LEU A 99 -1.88 19.97 -1.97
C LEU A 99 -2.30 20.59 -0.64
N SER A 100 -2.21 21.90 -0.52
CA SER A 100 -2.77 22.62 0.62
C SER A 100 -4.30 22.49 0.61
N ALA A 101 -4.88 21.95 1.68
CA ALA A 101 -6.32 21.82 1.81
C ALA A 101 -7.05 23.16 1.80
N ARG A 102 -6.35 24.26 2.10
CA ARG A 102 -6.92 25.62 2.17
C ARG A 102 -7.13 26.25 0.80
N ASP A 103 -6.16 26.08 -0.10
CA ASP A 103 -6.11 26.85 -1.37
C ASP A 103 -5.68 26.02 -2.58
N GLY A 104 -5.45 24.70 -2.42
CA GLY A 104 -5.08 23.78 -3.48
C GLY A 104 -3.66 23.96 -4.04
N GLN A 105 -2.82 24.78 -3.42
CA GLN A 105 -1.44 24.95 -3.85
C GLN A 105 -0.62 23.68 -3.64
N VAL A 106 0.25 23.34 -4.59
CA VAL A 106 1.16 22.19 -4.46
C VAL A 106 2.16 22.49 -3.36
N VAL A 107 2.14 21.69 -2.30
CA VAL A 107 3.11 21.70 -1.19
C VAL A 107 4.38 20.96 -1.61
N TRP A 108 4.19 19.75 -2.13
CA TRP A 108 5.23 18.96 -2.76
C TRP A 108 4.61 18.01 -3.80
N SER A 109 5.45 17.54 -4.72
CA SER A 109 5.11 16.45 -5.62
C SER A 109 6.32 15.56 -5.84
N VAL A 110 6.09 14.27 -6.09
CA VAL A 110 7.15 13.30 -6.38
C VAL A 110 6.69 12.33 -7.45
N SER A 111 7.52 12.13 -8.49
CA SER A 111 7.31 11.11 -9.50
C SER A 111 7.98 9.81 -9.06
N LEU A 112 7.27 8.70 -9.20
CA LEU A 112 7.77 7.36 -8.88
C LEU A 112 8.35 6.63 -10.11
N GLY A 113 8.29 7.24 -11.27
CA GLY A 113 8.85 6.70 -12.49
C GLY A 113 7.99 7.05 -13.69
N ARG A 114 8.25 6.39 -14.81
CA ARG A 114 7.44 6.50 -16.00
C ARG A 114 6.33 5.43 -15.91
N PRO A 115 5.05 5.78 -16.05
CA PRO A 115 3.95 4.84 -15.98
C PRO A 115 3.96 3.87 -17.17
N MET A 116 3.24 2.77 -17.05
CA MET A 116 3.08 1.77 -18.09
C MET A 116 2.23 2.35 -19.24
N PRO A 117 2.75 2.42 -20.49
CA PRO A 117 1.94 2.87 -21.61
C PRO A 117 0.90 1.82 -21.99
N GLY A 118 -0.33 2.25 -22.27
CA GLY A 118 -1.44 1.35 -22.64
C GLY A 118 -1.11 0.47 -23.85
N SER A 119 -0.30 0.97 -24.80
CA SER A 119 0.16 0.19 -25.95
C SER A 119 1.06 -1.01 -25.59
N GLY A 120 1.57 -1.07 -24.38
CA GLY A 120 2.37 -2.18 -23.86
C GLY A 120 1.54 -3.21 -23.09
N LEU A 121 0.28 -2.90 -22.79
CA LEU A 121 -0.62 -3.79 -22.05
C LEU A 121 -1.31 -4.79 -22.98
N PRO A 122 -1.65 -6.00 -22.51
CA PRO A 122 -2.42 -6.97 -23.32
C PRO A 122 -3.87 -6.52 -23.54
N CYS A 123 -4.44 -5.73 -22.63
CA CYS A 123 -5.73 -5.04 -22.73
C CYS A 123 -5.80 -3.95 -21.64
N GLY A 124 -6.97 -3.41 -21.36
CA GLY A 124 -7.19 -2.36 -20.39
C GLY A 124 -7.74 -1.09 -21.04
N ASP A 125 -8.28 -0.20 -20.24
CA ASP A 125 -8.93 1.04 -20.64
C ASP A 125 -8.25 2.30 -20.08
N ILE A 126 -7.16 2.13 -19.33
CA ILE A 126 -6.37 3.22 -18.74
C ILE A 126 -5.03 3.38 -19.51
N ASP A 127 -4.77 4.59 -20.01
CA ASP A 127 -3.53 4.91 -20.73
C ASP A 127 -3.05 6.34 -20.38
N PRO A 128 -1.87 6.51 -19.78
CA PRO A 128 -1.01 5.46 -19.23
C PRO A 128 -1.61 4.84 -17.97
N LEU A 129 -1.15 3.65 -17.60
CA LEU A 129 -1.48 2.98 -16.36
C LEU A 129 -0.36 3.22 -15.33
N GLY A 130 -0.70 3.83 -14.22
CA GLY A 130 0.23 4.22 -13.18
C GLY A 130 -0.31 3.92 -11.77
N ILE A 131 -0.58 4.98 -10.97
CA ILE A 131 -1.12 4.80 -9.63
C ILE A 131 -2.64 4.88 -9.66
N THR A 132 -3.32 3.74 -9.86
CA THR A 132 -4.77 3.66 -9.93
C THR A 132 -5.43 3.47 -8.55
N GLY A 133 -4.78 2.71 -7.66
CA GLY A 133 -5.30 2.39 -6.33
C GLY A 133 -5.27 3.59 -5.38
N THR A 134 -6.27 3.65 -4.48
CA THR A 134 -6.28 4.67 -3.43
C THR A 134 -5.12 4.46 -2.45
N PRO A 135 -4.35 5.51 -2.13
CA PRO A 135 -3.29 5.48 -1.12
C PRO A 135 -3.79 5.12 0.28
N ALA A 136 -2.86 4.85 1.18
CA ALA A 136 -3.14 4.77 2.62
C ALA A 136 -2.05 5.49 3.41
N TYR A 137 -2.45 6.25 4.43
CA TYR A 137 -1.54 6.88 5.38
C TYR A 137 -1.39 6.01 6.61
N ASP A 138 -0.15 5.85 7.05
CA ASP A 138 0.20 5.16 8.30
C ASP A 138 0.64 6.19 9.35
N PRO A 139 -0.16 6.45 10.40
CA PRO A 139 0.19 7.40 11.42
C PRO A 139 1.38 6.95 12.29
N ASP A 140 1.67 5.65 12.37
CA ASP A 140 2.79 5.15 13.17
C ASP A 140 4.15 5.46 12.53
N THR A 141 4.20 5.47 11.20
CA THR A 141 5.43 5.77 10.45
C THR A 141 5.46 7.18 9.86
N GLY A 142 4.31 7.84 9.73
CA GLY A 142 4.16 9.13 9.05
C GLY A 142 4.24 9.02 7.52
N LEU A 143 4.07 7.80 6.97
CA LEU A 143 4.21 7.53 5.55
C LEU A 143 2.87 7.42 4.84
N VAL A 144 2.81 7.99 3.65
CA VAL A 144 1.79 7.70 2.65
C VAL A 144 2.29 6.56 1.77
N PHE A 145 1.54 5.47 1.71
CA PHE A 145 1.83 4.33 0.86
C PHE A 145 1.04 4.39 -0.44
N VAL A 146 1.72 4.09 -1.54
CA VAL A 146 1.15 4.00 -2.90
C VAL A 146 1.79 2.83 -3.64
N VAL A 147 1.10 2.29 -4.64
CA VAL A 147 1.69 1.34 -5.59
C VAL A 147 1.68 1.97 -6.97
N ALA A 148 2.85 2.07 -7.58
CA ALA A 148 3.04 2.55 -8.95
C ALA A 148 3.21 1.35 -9.90
N GLU A 149 2.57 1.41 -11.07
CA GLU A 149 2.80 0.46 -12.15
C GLU A 149 3.68 1.10 -13.22
N THR A 150 4.95 0.72 -13.24
CA THR A 150 5.98 1.38 -14.03
C THR A 150 6.15 0.75 -15.43
N ALA A 151 6.77 1.50 -16.35
CA ALA A 151 6.92 1.15 -17.78
C ALA A 151 7.65 -0.17 -18.05
N ASP A 152 8.28 -0.76 -17.06
CA ASP A 152 8.87 -2.11 -17.10
C ASP A 152 7.89 -3.19 -16.60
N ALA A 153 6.60 -2.87 -16.52
CA ALA A 153 5.53 -3.74 -16.05
C ALA A 153 5.75 -4.26 -14.62
N ARG A 154 6.20 -3.37 -13.72
CA ARG A 154 6.47 -3.70 -12.32
C ARG A 154 5.56 -2.93 -11.38
N HIS A 155 5.05 -3.65 -10.39
CA HIS A 155 4.34 -3.05 -9.27
C HIS A 155 5.32 -2.70 -8.16
N THR A 156 5.44 -1.40 -7.88
CA THR A 156 6.38 -0.87 -6.89
C THR A 156 5.64 -0.16 -5.77
N LEU A 157 5.73 -0.71 -4.55
CA LEU A 157 5.27 -0.03 -3.35
C LEU A 157 6.27 1.06 -2.97
N ALA A 158 5.77 2.27 -2.78
CA ALA A 158 6.52 3.40 -2.23
C ALA A 158 5.89 3.86 -0.92
N GLY A 159 6.73 4.19 0.06
CA GLY A 159 6.38 4.90 1.29
C GLY A 159 6.99 6.29 1.25
N ILE A 160 6.14 7.30 1.30
CA ILE A 160 6.48 8.70 1.10
C ILE A 160 6.25 9.45 2.41
N ASP A 161 7.26 10.13 2.91
CA ASP A 161 7.15 10.97 4.10
C ASP A 161 6.16 12.11 3.85
N LEU A 162 5.08 12.17 4.63
CA LEU A 162 4.00 13.13 4.43
C LEU A 162 4.46 14.57 4.53
N ALA A 163 5.44 14.86 5.39
CA ALA A 163 5.88 16.23 5.64
C ALA A 163 6.77 16.78 4.52
N SER A 164 7.59 15.92 3.92
CA SER A 164 8.64 16.35 2.97
C SER A 164 8.44 15.88 1.54
N GLY A 165 7.59 14.90 1.28
CA GLY A 165 7.47 14.24 -0.02
C GLY A 165 8.64 13.30 -0.35
N ALA A 166 9.54 13.03 0.60
CA ALA A 166 10.67 12.15 0.36
C ALA A 166 10.24 10.68 0.28
N VAL A 167 10.67 9.98 -0.76
CA VAL A 167 10.49 8.53 -0.87
C VAL A 167 11.48 7.85 0.08
N VAL A 168 10.99 7.29 1.18
CA VAL A 168 11.82 6.67 2.22
C VAL A 168 11.78 5.14 2.20
N LEU A 169 10.77 4.59 1.52
CA LEU A 169 10.66 3.16 1.24
C LEU A 169 10.32 2.97 -0.23
N ARG A 170 11.00 2.05 -0.89
CA ARG A 170 10.68 1.63 -2.26
C ARG A 170 11.02 0.15 -2.42
N ARG A 171 10.05 -0.64 -2.86
CA ARG A 171 10.25 -2.07 -3.06
C ARG A 171 9.27 -2.66 -4.07
N PRO A 172 9.68 -3.69 -4.86
CA PRO A 172 8.77 -4.48 -5.65
C PRO A 172 7.76 -5.23 -4.78
N VAL A 173 6.52 -5.30 -5.24
CA VAL A 173 5.42 -6.06 -4.61
C VAL A 173 4.70 -6.90 -5.68
N PRO A 174 5.40 -7.79 -6.39
CA PRO A 174 4.80 -8.54 -7.50
C PRO A 174 3.69 -9.45 -7.01
N PRO A 175 2.64 -9.68 -7.81
CA PRO A 175 1.67 -10.73 -7.55
C PRO A 175 2.38 -12.10 -7.50
N PRO A 176 1.93 -13.04 -6.65
CA PRO A 176 2.64 -14.31 -6.42
C PRO A 176 2.46 -15.34 -7.53
N GLN A 177 1.48 -15.16 -8.42
CA GLN A 177 1.13 -16.07 -9.52
C GLN A 177 0.75 -15.29 -10.77
N GLY A 178 0.82 -15.93 -11.94
CA GLY A 178 0.51 -15.32 -13.22
C GLY A 178 1.64 -14.43 -13.76
N VAL A 179 1.34 -13.66 -14.77
CA VAL A 179 2.26 -12.72 -15.41
C VAL A 179 2.02 -11.31 -14.89
N GLU A 180 3.04 -10.66 -14.35
CA GLU A 180 2.88 -9.37 -13.64
C GLU A 180 2.14 -8.32 -14.47
N ILE A 181 2.43 -8.20 -15.77
CA ILE A 181 1.79 -7.26 -16.70
C ILE A 181 0.29 -7.50 -16.93
N ALA A 182 -0.23 -8.68 -16.59
CA ALA A 182 -1.66 -9.00 -16.70
C ALA A 182 -2.44 -8.63 -15.43
N HIS A 183 -1.74 -8.17 -14.39
CA HIS A 183 -2.37 -7.75 -13.14
C HIS A 183 -2.50 -6.24 -13.10
N GLN A 184 -3.56 -5.77 -12.45
CA GLN A 184 -3.78 -4.37 -12.11
C GLN A 184 -3.93 -4.19 -10.61
N GLN A 185 -3.25 -3.18 -10.07
CA GLN A 185 -3.41 -2.75 -8.69
C GLN A 185 -4.42 -1.60 -8.62
N ARG A 186 -5.72 -1.92 -8.56
CA ARG A 186 -6.82 -0.94 -8.49
C ARG A 186 -7.39 -0.76 -7.08
N ALA A 187 -7.28 -1.79 -6.26
CA ALA A 187 -7.81 -1.79 -4.90
C ALA A 187 -7.13 -0.73 -4.02
N ALA A 188 -7.90 -0.07 -3.15
CA ALA A 188 -7.31 0.79 -2.13
C ALA A 188 -6.34 -0.01 -1.25
N LEU A 189 -5.23 0.60 -0.88
CA LEU A 189 -4.31 0.02 0.08
C LEU A 189 -4.95 -0.04 1.47
N THR A 190 -4.58 -1.04 2.24
CA THR A 190 -4.93 -1.15 3.65
C THR A 190 -3.66 -1.23 4.47
N VAL A 191 -3.50 -0.31 5.43
CA VAL A 191 -2.44 -0.41 6.44
C VAL A 191 -3.04 -0.95 7.72
N PHE A 192 -2.50 -2.07 8.20
CA PHE A 192 -2.97 -2.71 9.42
C PHE A 192 -1.87 -3.55 10.06
N ASP A 193 -1.73 -3.42 11.38
CA ASP A 193 -0.78 -4.20 12.20
C ASP A 193 0.67 -4.20 11.66
N GLY A 194 1.14 -3.02 11.24
CA GLY A 194 2.51 -2.84 10.71
C GLY A 194 2.74 -3.38 9.29
N TRP A 195 1.67 -3.68 8.54
CA TRP A 195 1.72 -4.18 7.18
C TRP A 195 0.90 -3.31 6.23
N VAL A 196 1.40 -3.14 5.00
CA VAL A 196 0.66 -2.60 3.86
C VAL A 196 0.16 -3.78 3.04
N TYR A 197 -1.15 -3.86 2.85
CA TYR A 197 -1.80 -4.89 2.05
C TYR A 197 -2.16 -4.34 0.67
N VAL A 198 -1.67 -5.01 -0.36
CA VAL A 198 -1.82 -4.69 -1.78
C VAL A 198 -2.60 -5.81 -2.45
N ALA A 199 -3.77 -5.50 -3.01
CA ALA A 199 -4.59 -6.49 -3.68
C ALA A 199 -4.55 -6.31 -5.19
N TYR A 200 -4.60 -7.42 -5.92
CA TYR A 200 -4.48 -7.49 -7.38
C TYR A 200 -5.71 -8.13 -8.02
N GLY A 201 -6.14 -7.55 -9.11
CA GLY A 201 -7.04 -8.15 -10.09
C GLY A 201 -6.38 -8.21 -11.46
N GLY A 202 -7.14 -8.55 -12.49
CA GLY A 202 -6.74 -8.42 -13.89
C GLY A 202 -6.94 -7.01 -14.42
N LEU A 203 -6.46 -6.76 -15.63
CA LEU A 203 -6.77 -5.60 -16.43
C LEU A 203 -8.24 -5.61 -16.88
N ASP A 204 -8.80 -4.47 -17.24
CA ASP A 204 -10.11 -4.42 -17.89
C ASP A 204 -10.09 -5.27 -19.19
N GLY A 205 -11.05 -6.19 -19.32
CA GLY A 205 -11.10 -7.19 -20.39
C GLY A 205 -10.50 -8.53 -20.02
N ASP A 206 -10.00 -8.75 -18.80
CA ASP A 206 -9.53 -10.05 -18.26
C ASP A 206 -8.55 -10.79 -19.16
N CYS A 207 -7.63 -10.07 -19.80
CA CYS A 207 -6.66 -10.69 -20.69
C CYS A 207 -5.35 -11.01 -19.98
N GLY A 208 -4.77 -12.12 -20.42
CA GLY A 208 -3.51 -12.62 -19.92
C GLY A 208 -3.69 -13.60 -18.77
N ASP A 209 -2.56 -14.10 -18.30
CA ASP A 209 -2.52 -15.07 -17.21
C ASP A 209 -2.38 -14.32 -15.88
N TYR A 210 -3.48 -14.21 -15.15
CA TYR A 210 -3.50 -13.60 -13.82
C TYR A 210 -4.31 -14.43 -12.81
N VAL A 211 -3.94 -14.30 -11.56
CA VAL A 211 -4.70 -14.83 -10.42
C VAL A 211 -4.80 -13.74 -9.37
N GLY A 212 -6.03 -13.45 -8.94
CA GLY A 212 -6.27 -12.50 -7.88
C GLY A 212 -5.47 -12.82 -6.62
N ALA A 213 -4.87 -11.82 -6.01
CA ALA A 213 -3.95 -12.02 -4.89
C ALA A 213 -3.94 -10.84 -3.93
N VAL A 214 -3.44 -11.08 -2.73
CA VAL A 214 -3.05 -10.04 -1.77
C VAL A 214 -1.58 -10.24 -1.43
N VAL A 215 -0.81 -9.17 -1.53
CA VAL A 215 0.59 -9.11 -1.08
C VAL A 215 0.68 -8.18 0.11
N ALA A 216 1.32 -8.63 1.18
CA ALA A 216 1.58 -7.81 2.36
C ALA A 216 3.07 -7.50 2.48
N ALA A 217 3.38 -6.22 2.64
CA ALA A 217 4.73 -5.70 2.86
C ALA A 217 4.80 -5.00 4.23
N PRO A 218 5.87 -5.16 5.02
CA PRO A 218 6.01 -4.40 6.26
C PRO A 218 6.09 -2.91 5.97
N THR A 219 5.49 -2.09 6.84
CA THR A 219 5.51 -0.61 6.74
C THR A 219 6.91 -0.03 6.92
N VAL A 220 7.81 -0.78 7.53
CA VAL A 220 9.19 -0.37 7.77
C VAL A 220 10.19 -1.43 7.32
N GLY A 221 11.35 -1.00 6.82
CA GLY A 221 12.44 -1.88 6.42
C GLY A 221 12.14 -2.74 5.18
N THR A 222 12.96 -3.77 4.99
CA THR A 222 12.93 -4.67 3.81
C THR A 222 12.62 -6.12 4.18
N GLY A 223 11.85 -6.34 5.25
CA GLY A 223 11.42 -7.67 5.67
C GLY A 223 10.72 -8.46 4.55
N PRO A 224 10.57 -9.78 4.67
CA PRO A 224 9.98 -10.62 3.62
C PRO A 224 8.53 -10.21 3.35
N LEU A 225 8.10 -10.34 2.10
CA LEU A 225 6.70 -10.25 1.71
C LEU A 225 5.94 -11.47 2.22
N ARG A 226 4.65 -11.27 2.50
CA ARG A 226 3.67 -12.35 2.64
C ARG A 226 2.69 -12.25 1.48
N SER A 227 2.15 -13.36 1.02
CA SER A 227 1.17 -13.36 -0.06
C SER A 227 0.12 -14.43 0.12
N PHE A 228 -1.05 -14.14 -0.41
CA PHE A 228 -2.17 -15.07 -0.54
C PHE A 228 -2.66 -14.96 -1.99
N ALA A 229 -2.76 -16.08 -2.69
CA ALA A 229 -3.42 -16.15 -4.00
C ALA A 229 -4.82 -16.74 -3.81
N VAL A 230 -5.78 -16.20 -4.56
CA VAL A 230 -7.14 -16.74 -4.58
C VAL A 230 -7.07 -18.20 -5.06
N PRO A 231 -7.74 -19.15 -4.37
CA PRO A 231 -7.71 -20.57 -4.74
C PRO A 231 -8.58 -20.85 -5.98
N THR A 232 -8.12 -20.39 -7.12
CA THR A 232 -8.74 -20.55 -8.45
C THR A 232 -7.68 -21.00 -9.46
N SER A 233 -8.10 -21.56 -10.59
CA SER A 233 -7.19 -21.94 -11.69
C SER A 233 -6.77 -20.75 -12.52
N SER A 234 -7.60 -19.72 -12.64
CA SER A 234 -7.33 -18.46 -13.31
C SER A 234 -8.26 -17.37 -12.79
N GLU A 235 -7.94 -16.11 -13.05
CA GLU A 235 -8.75 -14.95 -12.70
C GLU A 235 -8.97 -14.79 -11.20
N GLY A 236 -10.22 -14.64 -10.73
CA GLY A 236 -10.49 -14.43 -9.31
C GLY A 236 -9.99 -13.08 -8.80
N GLY A 237 -10.11 -12.06 -9.62
CA GLY A 237 -9.57 -10.74 -9.36
C GLY A 237 -10.10 -10.09 -8.10
N ILE A 238 -9.25 -9.30 -7.44
CA ILE A 238 -9.61 -8.46 -6.30
C ILE A 238 -9.52 -7.00 -6.76
N TRP A 239 -10.52 -6.56 -7.51
CA TRP A 239 -10.57 -5.15 -7.98
C TRP A 239 -11.18 -4.21 -6.96
N ALA A 240 -11.81 -4.72 -5.90
CA ALA A 240 -12.55 -3.96 -4.89
C ALA A 240 -11.94 -2.56 -4.67
N PRO A 241 -12.48 -1.46 -5.23
CA PRO A 241 -11.91 -0.12 -5.08
C PRO A 241 -11.76 0.29 -3.61
N SER A 242 -12.61 -0.26 -2.75
CA SER A 242 -12.55 -0.08 -1.31
C SER A 242 -11.32 -0.73 -0.65
N GLY A 243 -10.63 -1.65 -1.35
CA GLY A 243 -9.58 -2.46 -0.73
C GLY A 243 -10.09 -3.43 0.32
N GLY A 244 -9.20 -3.90 1.17
CA GLY A 244 -9.54 -4.76 2.30
C GLY A 244 -10.21 -4.00 3.44
N THR A 245 -11.20 -4.62 4.04
CA THR A 245 -11.84 -4.18 5.29
C THR A 245 -11.28 -4.98 6.47
N VAL A 246 -11.03 -4.32 7.59
CA VAL A 246 -10.61 -4.99 8.83
C VAL A 246 -11.80 -5.13 9.76
N ASP A 247 -12.09 -6.39 10.14
CA ASP A 247 -13.13 -6.74 11.10
C ASP A 247 -12.62 -7.80 12.07
N ASP A 248 -12.68 -7.54 13.36
CA ASP A 248 -12.22 -8.42 14.43
C ASP A 248 -10.79 -8.98 14.19
N GLY A 249 -9.86 -8.09 13.80
CA GLY A 249 -8.46 -8.43 13.51
C GLY A 249 -8.25 -9.26 12.23
N ARG A 250 -9.28 -9.44 11.41
CA ARG A 250 -9.23 -10.15 10.13
C ARG A 250 -9.34 -9.17 8.98
N LEU A 251 -8.60 -9.44 7.92
CA LEU A 251 -8.66 -8.69 6.68
C LEU A 251 -9.57 -9.42 5.68
N LEU A 252 -10.60 -8.74 5.21
CA LEU A 252 -11.63 -9.29 4.34
C LEU A 252 -11.56 -8.63 2.96
N TYR A 253 -11.62 -9.45 1.91
CA TYR A 253 -11.67 -9.00 0.51
C TYR A 253 -12.81 -9.69 -0.23
N ALA A 254 -13.44 -8.97 -1.17
CA ALA A 254 -14.33 -9.55 -2.14
C ALA A 254 -13.52 -10.03 -3.36
N VAL A 255 -13.84 -11.21 -3.85
CA VAL A 255 -13.23 -11.84 -5.03
C VAL A 255 -14.28 -11.99 -6.12
N GLY A 256 -13.93 -11.64 -7.36
CA GLY A 256 -14.80 -11.78 -8.54
C GLY A 256 -14.28 -12.82 -9.53
N ASN A 257 -15.11 -13.21 -10.48
CA ASN A 257 -14.90 -13.97 -11.73
C ASN A 257 -13.88 -15.13 -11.73
N GLY A 258 -13.61 -15.77 -10.61
CA GLY A 258 -12.65 -16.89 -10.59
C GLY A 258 -13.17 -18.14 -11.31
N GLU A 259 -12.32 -18.79 -12.08
CA GLU A 259 -12.58 -20.12 -12.63
C GLU A 259 -12.31 -21.20 -11.58
N SER A 260 -13.33 -21.70 -10.94
CA SER A 260 -13.22 -22.83 -10.04
C SER A 260 -13.82 -24.07 -10.67
N THR A 261 -13.02 -25.12 -10.84
CA THR A 261 -13.50 -26.45 -11.20
C THR A 261 -14.06 -27.23 -10.02
N GLN A 262 -13.98 -26.70 -8.81
CA GLN A 262 -14.54 -27.30 -7.61
C GLN A 262 -15.85 -26.61 -7.25
N CYS A 263 -16.96 -27.20 -7.63
CA CYS A 263 -18.23 -26.93 -6.95
C CYS A 263 -18.03 -27.15 -5.45
N CYS A 264 -18.49 -26.20 -4.61
CA CYS A 264 -18.49 -26.33 -3.17
C CYS A 264 -18.99 -27.73 -2.76
N ARG A 265 -18.15 -28.50 -2.11
CA ARG A 265 -18.53 -29.74 -1.43
C ARG A 265 -18.88 -29.43 0.02
#